data_5e31c3c28d4f8fa1f9dcbd56b37762f1
#
_entry.id   5e31c3c28d4f8fa1f9dcbd56b37762f1
#
_cell.length_a   1.000
_cell.length_b   1.000
_cell.length_c   1.000
_cell.angle_alpha   90.00
_cell.angle_beta   90.00
_cell.angle_gamma   90.00
#
_symmetry.space_group_name_H-M   'P 1'
#
loop_
_entity.id
_entity.type
_entity.pdbx_description
1 polymer ?
#
loop_
_entity_poly.entity_id
_entity_poly.type
_entity_poly.pdbx_seq_one_letter_code
_entity_poly.pdbx_strand_id
1 'polypeptide(L)'
;MSIRIDFLSYEGERNNERHPHAQFVLPIAGELEISIGGAEGRLTPSCAAFVAPGVPHSQLATVSNAFLIVNCDLAECGVPAAEQLAEQIFLPVSEATRHLIGFAELSRDRFSQPGTTQCWMPLLLNSFLERPVCRPSRLAVLERLIDAHPGAPWTVGEMARRIGISPSRLHALSRSEWGLSPQAWLAERRIGHV
;
A
#
# COMPACT_ATOMS: atom_id res chain seq x y z
N MET A 1 4.94 -25.45 9.35
CA MET A 1 4.55 -24.21 8.64
C MET A 1 4.82 -24.40 7.16
N SER A 2 3.79 -24.52 6.34
CA SER A 2 3.93 -24.71 4.88
C SER A 2 3.59 -23.40 4.17
N ILE A 3 4.60 -22.54 4.06
CA ILE A 3 4.48 -21.34 3.21
C ILE A 3 5.14 -21.66 1.88
N ARG A 4 4.41 -21.50 0.81
CA ARG A 4 4.93 -21.64 -0.56
C ARG A 4 4.94 -20.29 -1.25
N ILE A 5 6.05 -19.98 -1.89
CA ILE A 5 6.27 -18.74 -2.61
C ILE A 5 6.56 -19.07 -4.07
N ASP A 6 5.79 -18.47 -4.97
CA ASP A 6 5.92 -18.64 -6.41
C ASP A 6 6.06 -17.25 -7.08
N PHE A 7 6.84 -17.15 -8.14
CA PHE A 7 6.95 -15.97 -8.98
C PHE A 7 6.29 -16.28 -10.32
N LEU A 8 5.19 -15.61 -10.61
CA LEU A 8 4.35 -15.91 -11.77
C LEU A 8 4.15 -14.67 -12.65
N SER A 9 3.98 -14.93 -13.93
CA SER A 9 3.38 -14.01 -14.89
C SER A 9 2.09 -14.63 -15.39
N TYR A 10 1.05 -13.82 -15.51
CA TYR A 10 -0.25 -14.25 -16.00
C TYR A 10 -0.41 -13.88 -17.46
N GLU A 11 -1.06 -14.76 -18.21
CA GLU A 11 -1.40 -14.55 -19.61
C GLU A 11 -2.88 -14.91 -19.82
N GLY A 12 -3.60 -14.00 -20.47
CA GLY A 12 -5.01 -14.20 -20.78
C GLY A 12 -5.92 -14.32 -19.55
N GLU A 13 -6.97 -15.10 -19.70
CA GLU A 13 -8.00 -15.30 -18.69
C GLU A 13 -7.83 -16.65 -17.97
N ARG A 14 -7.95 -16.63 -16.65
CA ARG A 14 -8.05 -17.83 -15.81
C ARG A 14 -9.31 -17.72 -14.96
N ASN A 15 -10.18 -18.69 -15.06
CA ASN A 15 -11.49 -18.66 -14.44
C ASN A 15 -11.63 -19.69 -13.32
N ASN A 16 -12.34 -19.26 -12.25
CA ASN A 16 -12.88 -20.11 -11.21
C ASN A 16 -11.82 -20.98 -10.47
N GLU A 17 -10.68 -20.40 -10.18
CA GLU A 17 -9.69 -21.05 -9.32
C GLU A 17 -10.20 -21.04 -7.87
N ARG A 18 -9.89 -22.14 -7.14
CA ARG A 18 -10.24 -22.28 -5.73
C ARG A 18 -9.20 -23.18 -5.05
N HIS A 19 -8.71 -22.78 -3.89
CA HIS A 19 -7.72 -23.56 -3.14
C HIS A 19 -8.00 -23.52 -1.63
N PRO A 20 -7.55 -24.54 -0.86
CA PRO A 20 -7.85 -24.67 0.57
C PRO A 20 -6.97 -23.78 1.48
N HIS A 21 -6.00 -23.06 0.93
CA HIS A 21 -5.08 -22.20 1.66
C HIS A 21 -5.35 -20.72 1.34
N ALA A 22 -4.86 -19.84 2.20
CA ALA A 22 -4.84 -18.41 1.93
C ALA A 22 -3.78 -18.08 0.87
N GLN A 23 -4.07 -17.10 0.01
CA GLN A 23 -3.16 -16.66 -1.01
C GLN A 23 -3.04 -15.13 -1.03
N PHE A 24 -1.79 -14.63 -1.03
CA PHE A 24 -1.50 -13.23 -1.33
C PHE A 24 -1.04 -13.13 -2.78
N VAL A 25 -1.64 -12.22 -3.54
CA VAL A 25 -1.27 -11.89 -4.91
C VAL A 25 -0.61 -10.51 -4.89
N LEU A 26 0.72 -10.50 -4.91
CA LEU A 26 1.54 -9.33 -4.67
C LEU A 26 2.17 -8.83 -5.96
N PRO A 27 1.86 -7.62 -6.43
CA PRO A 27 2.38 -7.12 -7.70
C PRO A 27 3.86 -6.75 -7.58
N ILE A 28 4.66 -7.25 -8.52
CA ILE A 28 6.04 -6.83 -8.76
C ILE A 28 6.05 -5.78 -9.88
N ALA A 29 5.39 -6.08 -11.00
CA ALA A 29 5.30 -5.21 -12.16
C ALA A 29 4.00 -5.45 -12.94
N GLY A 30 3.55 -4.44 -13.69
CA GLY A 30 2.36 -4.52 -14.52
C GLY A 30 1.06 -4.48 -13.74
N GLU A 31 0.00 -4.99 -14.34
CA GLU A 31 -1.37 -4.96 -13.80
C GLU A 31 -2.08 -6.29 -14.03
N LEU A 32 -3.08 -6.57 -13.19
CA LEU A 32 -3.94 -7.75 -13.30
C LEU A 32 -5.36 -7.39 -12.88
N GLU A 33 -6.34 -7.67 -13.72
CA GLU A 33 -7.74 -7.63 -13.30
C GLU A 33 -8.07 -8.91 -12.56
N ILE A 34 -8.77 -8.80 -11.44
CA ILE A 34 -9.10 -9.95 -10.58
C ILE A 34 -10.51 -9.80 -10.01
N SER A 35 -11.23 -10.93 -9.95
CA SER A 35 -12.50 -11.05 -9.25
C SER A 35 -12.35 -12.09 -8.14
N ILE A 36 -12.65 -11.73 -6.89
CA ILE A 36 -12.50 -12.58 -5.71
C ILE A 36 -13.83 -12.59 -4.96
N GLY A 37 -14.50 -13.75 -4.93
CA GLY A 37 -15.80 -13.88 -4.25
C GLY A 37 -16.88 -12.93 -4.79
N GLY A 38 -16.74 -12.46 -6.04
CA GLY A 38 -17.63 -11.49 -6.67
C GLY A 38 -17.20 -10.02 -6.50
N ALA A 39 -16.15 -9.73 -5.74
CA ALA A 39 -15.55 -8.40 -5.68
C ALA A 39 -14.52 -8.23 -6.80
N GLU A 40 -14.74 -7.27 -7.67
CA GLU A 40 -13.85 -6.96 -8.80
C GLU A 40 -12.85 -5.88 -8.43
N GLY A 41 -11.61 -6.00 -8.93
CA GLY A 41 -10.55 -5.04 -8.72
C GLY A 41 -9.40 -5.19 -9.69
N ARG A 42 -8.51 -4.22 -9.65
CA ARG A 42 -7.27 -4.20 -10.43
C ARG A 42 -6.08 -4.16 -9.51
N LEU A 43 -5.19 -5.13 -9.65
CA LEU A 43 -3.91 -5.16 -8.94
C LEU A 43 -2.90 -4.34 -9.73
N THR A 44 -2.17 -3.51 -9.01
CA THR A 44 -1.14 -2.60 -9.54
C THR A 44 0.00 -2.56 -8.52
N PRO A 45 1.16 -1.97 -8.81
CA PRO A 45 2.23 -1.84 -7.81
C PRO A 45 1.85 -1.14 -6.49
N SER A 46 0.65 -0.56 -6.41
CA SER A 46 0.10 0.05 -5.19
C SER A 46 -1.06 -0.72 -4.55
N CYS A 47 -1.52 -1.81 -5.18
CA CYS A 47 -2.67 -2.59 -4.71
C CYS A 47 -2.43 -4.09 -4.92
N ALA A 48 -2.36 -4.85 -3.85
CA ALA A 48 -2.29 -6.30 -3.80
C ALA A 48 -3.67 -6.91 -3.50
N ALA A 49 -3.78 -8.25 -3.57
CA ALA A 49 -4.98 -8.94 -3.15
C ALA A 49 -4.68 -10.03 -2.12
N PHE A 50 -5.70 -10.30 -1.30
CA PHE A 50 -5.79 -11.44 -0.42
C PHE A 50 -6.99 -12.30 -0.82
N VAL A 51 -6.74 -13.57 -1.06
CA VAL A 51 -7.76 -14.60 -1.34
C VAL A 51 -7.85 -15.52 -0.14
N ALA A 52 -8.99 -15.50 0.53
CA ALA A 52 -9.22 -16.39 1.67
C ALA A 52 -9.39 -17.84 1.22
N PRO A 53 -9.12 -18.84 2.10
CA PRO A 53 -9.29 -20.25 1.79
C PRO A 53 -10.71 -20.54 1.25
N GLY A 54 -10.80 -21.30 0.17
CA GLY A 54 -12.06 -21.73 -0.43
C GLY A 54 -12.82 -20.65 -1.21
N VAL A 55 -12.35 -19.41 -1.27
CA VAL A 55 -13.00 -18.36 -2.04
C VAL A 55 -12.69 -18.51 -3.53
N PRO A 56 -13.72 -18.55 -4.40
CA PRO A 56 -13.50 -18.61 -5.85
C PRO A 56 -12.94 -17.28 -6.35
N HIS A 57 -12.00 -17.36 -7.27
CA HIS A 57 -11.44 -16.18 -7.92
C HIS A 57 -11.10 -16.45 -9.39
N SER A 58 -11.12 -15.39 -10.17
CA SER A 58 -10.72 -15.38 -11.57
C SER A 58 -9.83 -14.18 -11.85
N GLN A 59 -9.01 -14.27 -12.89
CA GLN A 59 -8.06 -13.22 -13.24
C GLN A 59 -7.93 -13.07 -14.75
N LEU A 60 -7.70 -11.83 -15.18
CA LEU A 60 -7.49 -11.46 -16.58
C LEU A 60 -6.25 -10.58 -16.70
N ALA A 61 -5.28 -11.06 -17.45
CA ALA A 61 -4.07 -10.32 -17.77
C ALA A 61 -4.14 -9.83 -19.23
N THR A 62 -4.10 -8.52 -19.39
CA THR A 62 -4.13 -7.85 -20.72
C THR A 62 -2.78 -7.24 -21.09
N VAL A 63 -1.88 -7.11 -20.11
CA VAL A 63 -0.54 -6.55 -20.28
C VAL A 63 0.52 -7.44 -19.63
N SER A 64 1.77 -7.26 -20.01
CA SER A 64 2.90 -7.93 -19.36
C SER A 64 2.93 -7.60 -17.86
N ASN A 65 3.10 -8.61 -17.05
CA ASN A 65 3.03 -8.51 -15.60
C ASN A 65 3.97 -9.49 -14.90
N ALA A 66 4.23 -9.24 -13.63
CA ALA A 66 4.95 -10.14 -12.74
C ALA A 66 4.39 -10.03 -11.32
N PHE A 67 4.13 -11.17 -10.69
CA PHE A 67 3.55 -11.27 -9.37
C PHE A 67 4.33 -12.23 -8.48
N LEU A 68 4.39 -11.89 -7.21
CA LEU A 68 4.81 -12.77 -6.13
C LEU A 68 3.56 -13.37 -5.49
N ILE A 69 3.44 -14.70 -5.54
CA ILE A 69 2.31 -15.44 -4.96
C ILE A 69 2.78 -16.10 -3.68
N VAL A 70 2.08 -15.82 -2.59
CA VAL A 70 2.35 -16.42 -1.29
C VAL A 70 1.16 -17.24 -0.85
N ASN A 71 1.33 -18.55 -0.83
CA ASN A 71 0.34 -19.50 -0.34
C ASN A 71 0.71 -19.90 1.09
N CYS A 72 -0.21 -19.76 2.04
CA CYS A 72 0.06 -20.04 3.44
C CYS A 72 -1.19 -20.46 4.21
N ASP A 73 -0.99 -21.14 5.34
CA ASP A 73 -1.99 -21.24 6.38
C ASP A 73 -1.80 -20.09 7.37
N LEU A 74 -2.78 -19.19 7.42
CA LEU A 74 -2.72 -18.02 8.29
C LEU A 74 -2.66 -18.38 9.78
N ALA A 75 -3.30 -19.48 10.18
CA ALA A 75 -3.27 -19.96 11.57
C ALA A 75 -1.84 -20.34 11.99
N GLU A 76 -1.03 -20.86 11.06
CA GLU A 76 0.36 -21.20 11.31
C GLU A 76 1.31 -19.99 11.28
N CYS A 77 0.87 -18.85 10.73
CA CYS A 77 1.70 -17.66 10.65
C CYS A 77 1.87 -16.92 11.99
N GLY A 78 1.09 -17.30 13.03
CA GLY A 78 1.26 -16.80 14.39
C GLY A 78 1.00 -15.29 14.56
N VAL A 79 0.35 -14.66 13.60
CA VAL A 79 0.05 -13.23 13.62
C VAL A 79 -1.42 -13.05 14.00
N PRO A 80 -1.74 -12.36 15.13
CA PRO A 80 -3.12 -12.09 15.54
C PRO A 80 -3.96 -11.36 14.48
N ALA A 81 -3.31 -10.87 13.50
CA ALA A 81 -3.83 -10.07 12.41
C ALA A 81 -4.38 -10.87 11.23
N ALA A 82 -4.30 -12.17 11.24
CA ALA A 82 -4.88 -13.03 10.19
C ALA A 82 -6.38 -12.76 10.01
N GLU A 83 -7.11 -12.54 11.10
CA GLU A 83 -8.54 -12.22 11.09
C GLU A 83 -8.81 -10.85 10.43
N GLN A 84 -7.98 -9.85 10.70
CA GLN A 84 -8.13 -8.52 10.10
C GLN A 84 -7.82 -8.50 8.60
N LEU A 85 -6.90 -9.35 8.14
CA LEU A 85 -6.60 -9.49 6.71
C LEU A 85 -7.71 -10.25 5.98
N ALA A 86 -8.38 -11.20 6.65
CA ALA A 86 -9.48 -11.97 6.07
C ALA A 86 -10.69 -11.09 5.70
N GLU A 87 -10.83 -9.92 6.33
CA GLU A 87 -11.88 -8.94 6.02
C GLU A 87 -11.53 -8.01 4.84
N GLN A 88 -10.27 -8.02 4.38
CA GLN A 88 -9.79 -7.14 3.31
C GLN A 88 -9.39 -7.96 2.08
N ILE A 89 -10.13 -7.83 1.00
CA ILE A 89 -9.81 -8.47 -0.28
C ILE A 89 -8.66 -7.74 -0.98
N PHE A 90 -8.72 -6.42 -1.04
CA PHE A 90 -7.69 -5.57 -1.66
C PHE A 90 -6.85 -4.89 -0.60
N LEU A 91 -5.54 -5.06 -0.71
CA LEU A 91 -4.56 -4.61 0.27
C LEU A 91 -3.71 -3.47 -0.32
N PRO A 92 -3.67 -2.30 0.31
CA PRO A 92 -2.79 -1.23 -0.12
C PRO A 92 -1.32 -1.64 0.06
N VAL A 93 -0.52 -1.47 -0.98
CA VAL A 93 0.92 -1.73 -0.96
C VAL A 93 1.65 -0.48 -0.50
N SER A 94 2.08 -0.47 0.76
CA SER A 94 2.90 0.60 1.33
C SER A 94 4.32 0.59 0.75
N GLU A 95 5.13 1.62 1.01
CA GLU A 95 6.54 1.62 0.65
C GLU A 95 7.30 0.48 1.34
N ALA A 96 7.00 0.21 2.62
CA ALA A 96 7.58 -0.90 3.37
C ALA A 96 7.21 -2.26 2.73
N THR A 97 5.93 -2.46 2.40
CA THR A 97 5.45 -3.66 1.70
C THR A 97 6.16 -3.85 0.37
N ARG A 98 6.33 -2.78 -0.41
CA ARG A 98 7.03 -2.81 -1.69
C ARG A 98 8.49 -3.22 -1.55
N HIS A 99 9.19 -2.72 -0.53
CA HIS A 99 10.57 -3.14 -0.25
C HIS A 99 10.67 -4.62 0.14
N LEU A 100 9.69 -5.15 0.88
CA LEU A 100 9.64 -6.58 1.21
C LEU A 100 9.38 -7.44 -0.03
N ILE A 101 8.49 -7.02 -0.93
CA ILE A 101 8.27 -7.69 -2.22
C ILE A 101 9.56 -7.68 -3.06
N GLY A 102 10.21 -6.52 -3.17
CA GLY A 102 11.49 -6.38 -3.90
C GLY A 102 12.61 -7.22 -3.30
N PHE A 103 12.68 -7.33 -1.97
CA PHE A 103 13.62 -8.23 -1.31
C PHE A 103 13.37 -9.69 -1.73
N ALA A 104 12.11 -10.14 -1.75
CA ALA A 104 11.77 -11.49 -2.18
C ALA A 104 12.14 -11.73 -3.65
N GLU A 105 11.88 -10.75 -4.51
CA GLU A 105 12.25 -10.81 -5.93
C GLU A 105 13.76 -10.95 -6.15
N LEU A 106 14.56 -10.13 -5.47
CA LEU A 106 16.02 -10.14 -5.56
C LEU A 106 16.67 -11.37 -4.90
N SER A 107 15.96 -12.04 -4.02
CA SER A 107 16.46 -13.13 -3.18
C SER A 107 15.74 -14.46 -3.45
N ARG A 108 15.21 -14.69 -4.65
CA ARG A 108 14.36 -15.84 -5.01
C ARG A 108 14.94 -17.17 -4.53
N ASP A 109 16.22 -17.39 -4.74
CA ASP A 109 16.90 -18.64 -4.35
C ASP A 109 16.92 -18.89 -2.84
N ARG A 110 16.86 -17.83 -2.02
CA ARG A 110 16.85 -17.92 -0.56
C ARG A 110 15.49 -18.36 -0.02
N PHE A 111 14.41 -18.12 -0.77
CA PHE A 111 13.06 -18.49 -0.37
C PHE A 111 12.77 -20.00 -0.49
N SER A 112 13.66 -20.75 -1.12
CA SER A 112 13.70 -22.22 -1.01
C SER A 112 14.11 -22.71 0.38
N GLN A 113 14.71 -21.83 1.21
CA GLN A 113 15.14 -22.15 2.56
C GLN A 113 14.05 -21.74 3.58
N PRO A 114 13.56 -22.68 4.41
CA PRO A 114 12.46 -22.41 5.36
C PRO A 114 12.72 -21.24 6.30
N GLY A 115 13.95 -21.02 6.74
CA GLY A 115 14.31 -19.94 7.67
C GLY A 115 14.07 -18.53 7.09
N THR A 116 14.35 -18.30 5.79
CA THR A 116 14.13 -17.01 5.14
C THR A 116 12.63 -16.67 5.12
N THR A 117 11.80 -17.64 4.72
CA THR A 117 10.35 -17.47 4.65
C THR A 117 9.73 -17.24 6.02
N GLN A 118 10.21 -17.96 7.05
CA GLN A 118 9.74 -17.80 8.44
C GLN A 118 10.03 -16.41 9.02
N CYS A 119 11.16 -15.81 8.68
CA CYS A 119 11.48 -14.45 9.12
C CYS A 119 10.76 -13.38 8.30
N TRP A 120 10.63 -13.59 6.99
CA TRP A 120 10.07 -12.60 6.08
C TRP A 120 8.54 -12.48 6.17
N MET A 121 7.83 -13.59 6.32
CA MET A 121 6.36 -13.62 6.32
C MET A 121 5.73 -12.76 7.42
N PRO A 122 6.18 -12.79 8.69
CA PRO A 122 5.66 -11.89 9.71
C PRO A 122 5.87 -10.41 9.38
N LEU A 123 7.00 -10.06 8.78
CA LEU A 123 7.26 -8.67 8.34
C LEU A 123 6.29 -8.24 7.24
N LEU A 124 6.06 -9.12 6.25
CA LEU A 124 5.09 -8.86 5.19
C LEU A 124 3.69 -8.66 5.76
N LEU A 125 3.20 -9.58 6.60
CA LEU A 125 1.88 -9.49 7.20
C LEU A 125 1.72 -8.22 8.02
N ASN A 126 2.68 -7.90 8.87
CA ASN A 126 2.67 -6.67 9.66
C ASN A 126 2.66 -5.41 8.78
N SER A 127 3.33 -5.44 7.62
CA SER A 127 3.34 -4.30 6.70
C SER A 127 1.97 -3.97 6.07
N PHE A 128 1.05 -4.94 6.03
CA PHE A 128 -0.35 -4.72 5.63
C PHE A 128 -1.24 -4.27 6.79
N LEU A 129 -0.85 -4.60 8.02
CA LEU A 129 -1.59 -4.29 9.24
C LEU A 129 -1.18 -2.95 9.84
N GLU A 130 0.06 -2.58 9.63
CA GLU A 130 0.42 -1.20 9.85
C GLU A 130 -0.58 -0.39 9.02
N ARG A 131 -1.58 0.18 9.72
CA ARG A 131 -2.21 1.38 9.19
C ARG A 131 -1.04 2.17 8.67
N PRO A 132 -1.03 2.57 7.37
CA PRO A 132 0.02 3.45 6.91
C PRO A 132 0.07 4.48 8.01
N VAL A 133 1.19 4.56 8.73
CA VAL A 133 1.47 5.76 9.51
C VAL A 133 1.47 6.75 8.39
N CYS A 134 0.28 7.31 8.15
CA CYS A 134 0.10 8.45 7.31
C CYS A 134 1.01 9.43 8.01
N ARG A 135 2.28 9.45 7.60
CA ARG A 135 3.12 10.59 7.94
C ARG A 135 2.28 11.71 7.41
N PRO A 136 1.69 12.51 8.33
CA PRO A 136 0.75 13.51 7.90
C PRO A 136 1.44 14.22 6.75
N SER A 137 0.75 14.39 5.62
CA SER A 137 1.38 15.00 4.45
C SER A 137 2.10 16.23 4.97
N ARG A 138 3.21 16.62 4.39
CA ARG A 138 3.92 17.82 4.90
C ARG A 138 2.96 19.00 4.99
N LEU A 139 1.94 19.02 4.14
CA LEU A 139 0.87 20.02 4.18
C LEU A 139 -0.06 19.79 5.38
N ALA A 140 -0.42 18.56 5.74
CA ALA A 140 -1.21 18.30 6.95
C ALA A 140 -0.46 18.64 8.26
N VAL A 141 0.87 18.57 8.25
CA VAL A 141 1.70 19.11 9.36
C VAL A 141 1.61 20.64 9.38
N LEU A 142 1.71 21.27 8.20
CA LEU A 142 1.61 22.71 8.08
C LEU A 142 0.23 23.24 8.51
N GLU A 143 -0.85 22.56 8.13
CA GLU A 143 -2.22 22.89 8.55
C GLU A 143 -2.32 22.93 10.07
N ARG A 144 -1.88 21.87 10.74
CA ARG A 144 -1.89 21.82 12.22
C ARG A 144 -1.06 22.92 12.87
N LEU A 145 0.09 23.26 12.28
CA LEU A 145 0.93 24.35 12.79
C LEU A 145 0.24 25.72 12.65
N ILE A 146 -0.45 25.95 11.53
CA ILE A 146 -1.19 27.19 11.28
C ILE A 146 -2.41 27.27 12.19
N ASP A 147 -3.15 26.19 12.36
CA ASP A 147 -4.32 26.13 13.26
C ASP A 147 -3.94 26.36 14.74
N ALA A 148 -2.77 25.87 15.14
CA ALA A 148 -2.26 26.10 16.49
C ALA A 148 -1.82 27.56 16.71
N HIS A 149 -1.49 28.30 15.64
CA HIS A 149 -0.96 29.68 15.71
C HIS A 149 -1.57 30.56 14.60
N PRO A 150 -2.90 30.79 14.59
CA PRO A 150 -3.58 31.48 13.47
C PRO A 150 -3.15 32.94 13.32
N GLY A 151 -2.76 33.60 14.40
CA GLY A 151 -2.30 34.99 14.41
C GLY A 151 -0.83 35.19 14.04
N ALA A 152 -0.06 34.13 13.78
CA ALA A 152 1.33 34.27 13.41
C ALA A 152 1.51 34.86 11.99
N PRO A 153 2.62 35.58 11.72
CA PRO A 153 2.89 36.18 10.43
C PRO A 153 3.39 35.12 9.43
N TRP A 154 2.50 34.22 9.03
CA TRP A 154 2.81 33.15 8.07
C TRP A 154 3.11 33.72 6.69
N THR A 155 4.34 33.53 6.21
CA THR A 155 4.77 33.77 4.83
C THR A 155 5.01 32.43 4.14
N VAL A 156 5.03 32.41 2.79
CA VAL A 156 5.35 31.19 2.02
C VAL A 156 6.73 30.64 2.41
N GLY A 157 7.70 31.52 2.63
CA GLY A 157 9.04 31.15 3.07
C GLY A 157 9.03 30.49 4.46
N GLU A 158 8.29 31.05 5.41
CA GLU A 158 8.15 30.47 6.77
C GLU A 158 7.42 29.12 6.73
N MET A 159 6.32 29.03 5.99
CA MET A 159 5.58 27.78 5.79
C MET A 159 6.48 26.68 5.23
N ALA A 160 7.22 26.97 4.15
CA ALA A 160 8.13 26.03 3.53
C ALA A 160 9.25 25.58 4.48
N ARG A 161 9.85 26.52 5.21
CA ARG A 161 10.89 26.25 6.19
C ARG A 161 10.42 25.34 7.32
N ARG A 162 9.21 25.54 7.85
CA ARG A 162 8.63 24.75 8.95
C ARG A 162 8.43 23.29 8.59
N ILE A 163 8.15 22.99 7.33
CA ILE A 163 7.96 21.61 6.86
C ILE A 163 9.15 21.08 6.06
N GLY A 164 10.28 21.80 6.07
CA GLY A 164 11.57 21.35 5.52
C GLY A 164 11.56 21.16 3.99
N ILE A 165 10.95 22.10 3.24
CA ILE A 165 10.95 22.12 1.77
C ILE A 165 11.26 23.52 1.22
N SER A 166 11.56 23.60 -0.09
CA SER A 166 11.69 24.90 -0.77
C SER A 166 10.32 25.56 -1.00
N PRO A 167 10.26 26.90 -1.12
CA PRO A 167 9.04 27.61 -1.50
C PRO A 167 8.42 27.10 -2.80
N SER A 168 9.23 26.80 -3.81
CA SER A 168 8.78 26.26 -5.11
C SER A 168 8.11 24.89 -4.93
N ARG A 169 8.68 24.04 -4.08
CA ARG A 169 8.08 22.71 -3.76
C ARG A 169 6.78 22.87 -2.99
N LEU A 170 6.68 23.84 -2.08
CA LEU A 170 5.44 24.15 -1.38
C LEU A 170 4.34 24.59 -2.37
N HIS A 171 4.64 25.45 -3.32
CA HIS A 171 3.69 25.84 -4.37
C HIS A 171 3.19 24.65 -5.20
N ALA A 172 4.09 23.74 -5.59
CA ALA A 172 3.71 22.54 -6.35
C ALA A 172 2.80 21.62 -5.54
N LEU A 173 3.17 21.35 -4.28
CA LEU A 173 2.37 20.48 -3.39
C LEU A 173 1.00 21.08 -3.08
N SER A 174 0.92 22.38 -2.74
CA SER A 174 -0.34 23.01 -2.41
C SER A 174 -1.32 23.05 -3.59
N ARG A 175 -0.84 23.25 -4.81
CA ARG A 175 -1.68 23.11 -6.01
C ARG A 175 -2.18 21.68 -6.22
N SER A 176 -1.33 20.68 -5.96
CA SER A 176 -1.67 19.26 -6.11
C SER A 176 -2.66 18.78 -5.05
N GLU A 177 -2.48 19.16 -3.78
CA GLU A 177 -3.27 18.64 -2.66
C GLU A 177 -4.46 19.53 -2.29
N TRP A 178 -4.30 20.86 -2.35
CA TRP A 178 -5.35 21.83 -1.98
C TRP A 178 -6.04 22.47 -3.18
N GLY A 179 -5.51 22.32 -4.39
CA GLY A 179 -6.00 23.04 -5.58
C GLY A 179 -5.69 24.54 -5.61
N LEU A 180 -5.03 25.07 -4.58
CA LEU A 180 -4.78 26.49 -4.34
C LEU A 180 -3.30 26.80 -4.17
N SER A 181 -2.93 28.08 -4.34
CA SER A 181 -1.60 28.52 -3.89
C SER A 181 -1.53 28.58 -2.36
N PRO A 182 -0.33 28.49 -1.73
CA PRO A 182 -0.19 28.58 -0.29
C PRO A 182 -0.80 29.84 0.32
N GLN A 183 -0.68 30.98 -0.36
CA GLN A 183 -1.24 32.26 0.09
C GLN A 183 -2.77 32.28 -0.01
N ALA A 184 -3.34 31.79 -1.11
CA ALA A 184 -4.79 31.72 -1.30
C ALA A 184 -5.42 30.80 -0.23
N TRP A 185 -4.84 29.62 -0.01
CA TRP A 185 -5.27 28.68 1.02
C TRP A 185 -5.22 29.31 2.42
N LEU A 186 -4.13 30.00 2.77
CA LEU A 186 -3.99 30.68 4.06
C LEU A 186 -5.04 31.79 4.23
N ALA A 187 -5.35 32.53 3.17
CA ALA A 187 -6.35 33.59 3.21
C ALA A 187 -7.75 33.01 3.46
N GLU A 188 -8.14 31.94 2.77
CA GLU A 188 -9.42 31.27 2.97
C GLU A 188 -9.57 30.73 4.42
N ARG A 189 -8.50 30.12 4.95
CA ARG A 189 -8.52 29.55 6.30
C ARG A 189 -8.64 30.61 7.39
N ARG A 190 -8.07 31.80 7.19
CA ARG A 190 -8.21 32.94 8.11
C ARG A 190 -9.63 33.51 8.14
N ILE A 191 -10.34 33.46 7.03
CA ILE A 191 -11.73 33.95 6.94
C ILE A 191 -12.68 33.00 7.68
N GLY A 192 -12.42 31.68 7.68
CA GLY A 192 -13.24 30.66 8.36
C GLY A 192 -13.06 30.60 9.88
N HIS A 193 -12.14 31.35 10.47
CA HIS A 193 -11.87 31.43 11.92
C HIS A 193 -12.34 32.74 12.59
N VAL A 194 -13.18 33.54 11.91
CA VAL A 194 -13.82 34.75 12.47
C VAL A 194 -15.23 34.47 12.93
#